data_c5615c6174c169d69361c71a6f5e85f1
#
_entry.id   c5615c6174c169d69361c71a6f5e85f1
#
_cell.length_a   1.000
_cell.length_b   1.000
_cell.length_c   1.000
_cell.angle_alpha   90.00
_cell.angle_beta   90.00
_cell.angle_gamma   90.00
#
_symmetry.space_group_name_H-M   'P 1'
#
loop_
_entity.id
_entity.type
_entity.pdbx_description
1 polymer ?
#
loop_
_entity_poly.entity_id
_entity_poly.type
_entity_poly.pdbx_seq_one_letter_code
_entity_poly.pdbx_strand_id
1 'polypeptide(L)'
;MRMQENAPAVAGDSLEVRYEDKLVGRIRRRTEAVQDIEFVYDEAWMSDPAGFPVSTRMPLARHMHDPDVVYTWFLNLLPEGRTLQTIGAILRIAETDVFALLEEMGQDLPGALEISRSAHERPQRNPRYRKLTEAELAETLRRLPERPFLVGDEGIHMSLAGAQDKLPVVQYPDGAIGLALDGMPTTHILKPANKRFHSAVENEAFCLRLAAAVKLPVADYSIGKAEDVEYLLVKRYDRQVRSGRVRRIHQEDFCQATGYIPHLKYEWNPQTKQPGPGLKACLDVLTPTGNAAANKVRFVDYMVFNVLAGNVDAHAKNYSLLLEQGGAVTMAPLYDVMNGETYEGVTRNLAMKIAGKNRGRYIGARHWDRFAEENALSATQVKRRVAALSQAVLEALPGVVVEMNAAKKSPAYQQIEGYIASTCHSMLSNLKNDPKDEPENDEKGAQAPGFS
;
A
#
# COMPACT_ATOMS: atom_id res chain seq x y z
N MET A 1 -32.61 3.22 -34.19
CA MET A 1 -32.11 3.25 -32.82
C MET A 1 -32.60 1.97 -32.16
N ARG A 2 -31.85 0.88 -32.28
CA ARG A 2 -32.19 -0.42 -31.70
C ARG A 2 -31.55 -0.46 -30.32
N MET A 3 -32.37 -0.60 -29.28
CA MET A 3 -31.91 -0.97 -27.93
C MET A 3 -31.23 -2.33 -28.02
N GLN A 4 -29.97 -2.41 -27.62
CA GLN A 4 -29.32 -3.69 -27.39
C GLN A 4 -29.98 -4.29 -26.14
N GLU A 5 -30.73 -5.37 -26.35
CA GLU A 5 -31.19 -6.24 -25.27
C GLU A 5 -29.96 -6.82 -24.56
N ASN A 6 -29.84 -6.52 -23.27
CA ASN A 6 -28.86 -7.12 -22.40
C ASN A 6 -29.08 -8.64 -22.38
N ALA A 7 -28.07 -9.41 -22.76
CA ALA A 7 -28.06 -10.85 -22.53
C ALA A 7 -28.29 -11.12 -21.02
N PRO A 8 -29.07 -12.15 -20.66
CA PRO A 8 -29.34 -12.44 -19.26
C PRO A 8 -28.03 -12.81 -18.56
N ALA A 9 -27.73 -12.16 -17.42
CA ALA A 9 -26.67 -12.54 -16.53
C ALA A 9 -26.77 -14.04 -16.22
N VAL A 10 -25.64 -14.75 -16.20
CA VAL A 10 -25.59 -16.15 -15.73
C VAL A 10 -26.18 -16.17 -14.33
N ALA A 11 -27.39 -16.71 -14.21
CA ALA A 11 -28.14 -16.70 -12.96
C ALA A 11 -27.40 -17.57 -11.93
N GLY A 12 -26.82 -16.97 -10.91
CA GLY A 12 -26.31 -17.70 -9.75
C GLY A 12 -24.98 -17.26 -9.14
N ASP A 13 -24.07 -16.64 -9.89
CA ASP A 13 -22.71 -16.39 -9.40
C ASP A 13 -22.53 -14.92 -8.95
N SER A 14 -22.75 -14.67 -7.65
CA SER A 14 -22.54 -13.33 -7.08
C SER A 14 -21.83 -13.38 -5.75
N LEU A 15 -20.94 -12.40 -5.49
CA LEU A 15 -20.32 -12.17 -4.20
C LEU A 15 -20.95 -10.93 -3.56
N GLU A 16 -21.29 -11.02 -2.29
CA GLU A 16 -21.71 -9.88 -1.49
C GLU A 16 -20.48 -9.09 -1.04
N VAL A 17 -20.53 -7.78 -1.26
CA VAL A 17 -19.57 -6.81 -0.71
C VAL A 17 -20.25 -6.16 0.48
N ARG A 18 -19.66 -6.29 1.65
CA ARG A 18 -20.24 -5.83 2.92
C ARG A 18 -19.30 -4.93 3.68
N TYR A 19 -19.88 -4.04 4.46
CA TYR A 19 -19.24 -3.28 5.52
C TYR A 19 -19.94 -3.56 6.83
N GLU A 20 -19.25 -4.22 7.76
CA GLU A 20 -19.88 -4.74 8.97
C GLU A 20 -21.11 -5.60 8.63
N ASP A 21 -22.28 -5.26 9.14
CA ASP A 21 -23.54 -5.99 8.86
C ASP A 21 -24.30 -5.46 7.64
N LYS A 22 -23.83 -4.39 7.00
CA LYS A 22 -24.52 -3.75 5.88
C LYS A 22 -24.04 -4.29 4.54
N LEU A 23 -24.96 -4.52 3.62
CA LEU A 23 -24.66 -4.83 2.24
C LEU A 23 -24.29 -3.53 1.51
N VAL A 24 -23.08 -3.47 0.98
CA VAL A 24 -22.59 -2.35 0.16
C VAL A 24 -22.99 -2.53 -1.30
N GLY A 25 -22.94 -3.76 -1.78
CA GLY A 25 -23.29 -4.11 -3.15
C GLY A 25 -22.92 -5.55 -3.48
N ARG A 26 -22.96 -5.88 -4.77
CA ARG A 26 -22.65 -7.23 -5.26
C ARG A 26 -21.72 -7.18 -6.45
N ILE A 27 -20.74 -8.10 -6.46
CA ILE A 27 -19.92 -8.40 -7.64
C ILE A 27 -20.57 -9.57 -8.37
N ARG A 28 -20.67 -9.48 -9.70
CA ARG A 28 -21.24 -10.53 -10.55
C ARG A 28 -20.36 -10.76 -11.77
N ARG A 29 -20.33 -11.98 -12.28
CA ARG A 29 -19.81 -12.27 -13.61
C ARG A 29 -20.83 -11.86 -14.65
N ARG A 30 -20.41 -11.13 -15.68
CA ARG A 30 -21.28 -10.73 -16.80
C ARG A 30 -21.29 -11.75 -17.93
N THR A 31 -20.12 -12.35 -18.15
CA THR A 31 -19.90 -13.37 -19.19
C THR A 31 -19.00 -14.48 -18.67
N GLU A 32 -18.68 -15.45 -19.48
CA GLU A 32 -17.69 -16.51 -19.18
C GLU A 32 -16.24 -15.98 -19.10
N ALA A 33 -15.97 -14.76 -19.57
CA ALA A 33 -14.65 -14.15 -19.46
C ALA A 33 -14.36 -13.77 -18.01
N VAL A 34 -13.30 -14.31 -17.43
CA VAL A 34 -12.94 -14.13 -16.00
C VAL A 34 -12.67 -12.68 -15.58
N GLN A 35 -12.37 -11.81 -16.55
CA GLN A 35 -12.13 -10.39 -16.31
C GLN A 35 -13.42 -9.55 -16.43
N ASP A 36 -14.49 -10.12 -16.98
CA ASP A 36 -15.73 -9.40 -17.21
C ASP A 36 -16.65 -9.52 -16.00
N ILE A 37 -16.34 -8.70 -14.99
CA ILE A 37 -17.10 -8.56 -13.74
C ILE A 37 -17.75 -7.19 -13.66
N GLU A 38 -18.90 -7.13 -13.02
CA GLU A 38 -19.59 -5.89 -12.66
C GLU A 38 -19.71 -5.75 -11.15
N PHE A 39 -19.80 -4.52 -10.69
CA PHE A 39 -20.17 -4.19 -9.31
C PHE A 39 -21.40 -3.31 -9.32
N VAL A 40 -22.39 -3.71 -8.53
CA VAL A 40 -23.67 -3.00 -8.41
C VAL A 40 -23.88 -2.63 -6.95
N TYR A 41 -24.03 -1.33 -6.66
CA TYR A 41 -24.35 -0.87 -5.31
C TYR A 41 -25.74 -1.33 -4.86
N ASP A 42 -25.86 -1.57 -3.57
CA ASP A 42 -27.17 -1.76 -2.90
C ASP A 42 -27.86 -0.40 -2.71
N GLU A 43 -29.15 -0.33 -2.98
CA GLU A 43 -29.93 0.92 -2.87
C GLU A 43 -29.99 1.46 -1.44
N ALA A 44 -30.07 0.58 -0.45
CA ALA A 44 -30.04 0.98 0.96
C ALA A 44 -28.68 1.58 1.33
N TRP A 45 -27.58 1.03 0.80
CA TRP A 45 -26.24 1.60 1.00
C TRP A 45 -26.07 2.97 0.35
N MET A 46 -26.56 3.13 -0.88
CA MET A 46 -26.50 4.42 -1.61
C MET A 46 -27.28 5.52 -0.87
N SER A 47 -28.34 5.15 -0.15
CA SER A 47 -29.20 6.06 0.62
C SER A 47 -28.75 6.23 2.08
N ASP A 48 -27.78 5.46 2.55
CA ASP A 48 -27.32 5.52 3.94
C ASP A 48 -26.47 6.79 4.17
N PRO A 49 -26.81 7.67 5.11
CA PRO A 49 -26.01 8.84 5.44
C PRO A 49 -24.56 8.51 5.87
N ALA A 50 -24.33 7.28 6.36
CA ALA A 50 -23.01 6.77 6.71
C ALA A 50 -22.33 6.01 5.55
N GLY A 51 -22.98 5.92 4.38
CA GLY A 51 -22.45 5.29 3.19
C GLY A 51 -21.21 6.04 2.67
N PHE A 52 -20.27 5.28 2.16
CA PHE A 52 -19.09 5.79 1.48
C PHE A 52 -18.90 5.04 0.15
N PRO A 53 -18.27 5.66 -0.86
CA PRO A 53 -18.00 4.99 -2.12
C PRO A 53 -16.93 3.90 -1.94
N VAL A 54 -17.06 2.80 -2.68
CA VAL A 54 -16.03 1.75 -2.75
C VAL A 54 -14.73 2.31 -3.31
N SER A 55 -14.82 3.28 -4.20
CA SER A 55 -13.67 3.97 -4.78
C SER A 55 -14.04 5.41 -5.13
N THR A 56 -13.04 6.29 -5.16
CA THR A 56 -13.18 7.63 -5.74
C THR A 56 -13.60 7.58 -7.22
N ARG A 57 -13.31 6.45 -7.91
CA ARG A 57 -13.73 6.17 -9.29
C ARG A 57 -15.10 5.47 -9.41
N MET A 58 -15.64 5.00 -8.30
CA MET A 58 -16.97 4.36 -8.22
C MET A 58 -17.88 5.14 -7.26
N PRO A 59 -18.28 6.40 -7.62
CA PRO A 59 -19.07 7.24 -6.73
C PRO A 59 -20.47 6.66 -6.49
N LEU A 60 -21.01 6.84 -5.27
CA LEU A 60 -22.36 6.41 -4.87
C LEU A 60 -23.48 6.95 -5.75
N ALA A 61 -23.25 8.08 -6.44
CA ALA A 61 -24.24 8.67 -7.35
C ALA A 61 -24.57 7.80 -8.59
N ARG A 62 -23.78 6.74 -8.82
CA ARG A 62 -23.99 5.80 -9.93
C ARG A 62 -24.17 4.39 -9.36
N HIS A 63 -25.25 3.73 -9.78
CA HIS A 63 -25.57 2.38 -9.36
C HIS A 63 -24.62 1.32 -9.97
N MET A 64 -24.23 1.49 -11.22
CA MET A 64 -23.33 0.61 -11.97
C MET A 64 -22.12 1.39 -12.48
N HIS A 65 -21.00 0.70 -12.64
CA HIS A 65 -19.71 1.26 -13.06
C HIS A 65 -19.13 0.47 -14.23
N ASP A 66 -18.18 1.11 -14.93
CA ASP A 66 -17.46 0.51 -16.04
C ASP A 66 -16.74 -0.77 -15.56
N PRO A 67 -16.88 -1.91 -16.29
CA PRO A 67 -16.26 -3.18 -15.91
C PRO A 67 -14.74 -3.10 -15.74
N ASP A 68 -14.05 -2.32 -16.57
CA ASP A 68 -12.59 -2.16 -16.47
C ASP A 68 -12.20 -1.43 -15.17
N VAL A 69 -13.00 -0.46 -14.73
CA VAL A 69 -12.82 0.22 -13.44
C VAL A 69 -13.04 -0.75 -12.29
N VAL A 70 -14.10 -1.56 -12.38
CA VAL A 70 -14.45 -2.56 -11.36
C VAL A 70 -13.34 -3.62 -11.28
N TYR A 71 -12.98 -4.24 -12.38
CA TYR A 71 -11.93 -5.26 -12.43
C TYR A 71 -10.60 -4.74 -11.87
N THR A 72 -10.17 -3.58 -12.35
CA THR A 72 -8.90 -2.96 -11.92
C THR A 72 -8.89 -2.67 -10.42
N TRP A 73 -9.99 -2.15 -9.88
CA TRP A 73 -10.06 -1.83 -8.47
C TRP A 73 -9.98 -3.07 -7.58
N PHE A 74 -10.77 -4.11 -7.90
CA PHE A 74 -10.79 -5.35 -7.12
C PHE A 74 -9.50 -6.16 -7.27
N LEU A 75 -8.87 -6.16 -8.46
CA LEU A 75 -7.57 -6.80 -8.67
C LEU A 75 -6.49 -6.22 -7.74
N ASN A 76 -6.52 -4.92 -7.46
CA ASN A 76 -5.57 -4.25 -6.58
C ASN A 76 -5.69 -4.64 -5.10
N LEU A 77 -6.76 -5.33 -4.67
CA LEU A 77 -6.89 -5.88 -3.32
C LEU A 77 -6.10 -7.18 -3.13
N LEU A 78 -5.70 -7.82 -4.22
CA LEU A 78 -5.02 -9.11 -4.24
C LEU A 78 -3.50 -8.95 -4.18
N PRO A 79 -2.76 -9.98 -3.78
CA PRO A 79 -1.30 -10.03 -3.86
C PRO A 79 -0.80 -9.88 -5.30
N GLU A 80 0.50 -9.75 -5.46
CA GLU A 80 1.14 -9.52 -6.75
C GLU A 80 2.25 -10.53 -7.03
N GLY A 81 2.62 -10.64 -8.31
CA GLY A 81 3.79 -11.37 -8.77
C GLY A 81 3.82 -12.81 -8.30
N ARG A 82 4.98 -13.27 -7.81
CA ARG A 82 5.18 -14.64 -7.36
C ARG A 82 4.20 -15.07 -6.26
N THR A 83 3.84 -14.17 -5.36
CA THR A 83 2.88 -14.45 -4.29
C THR A 83 1.52 -14.86 -4.86
N LEU A 84 0.99 -14.09 -5.83
CA LEU A 84 -0.27 -14.41 -6.48
C LEU A 84 -0.19 -15.72 -7.29
N GLN A 85 0.94 -15.95 -7.98
CA GLN A 85 1.18 -17.21 -8.73
C GLN A 85 1.14 -18.43 -7.81
N THR A 86 1.81 -18.35 -6.67
CA THR A 86 1.82 -19.43 -5.68
C THR A 86 0.42 -19.69 -5.13
N ILE A 87 -0.35 -18.65 -4.82
CA ILE A 87 -1.73 -18.75 -4.37
C ILE A 87 -2.62 -19.39 -5.45
N GLY A 88 -2.53 -18.92 -6.69
CA GLY A 88 -3.27 -19.45 -7.81
C GLY A 88 -3.01 -20.95 -8.02
N ALA A 89 -1.75 -21.37 -7.88
CA ALA A 89 -1.38 -22.78 -7.96
C ALA A 89 -1.96 -23.62 -6.81
N ILE A 90 -1.93 -23.12 -5.57
CA ILE A 90 -2.51 -23.80 -4.39
C ILE A 90 -4.02 -23.94 -4.54
N LEU A 91 -4.72 -22.88 -4.90
CA LEU A 91 -6.18 -22.85 -5.03
C LEU A 91 -6.68 -23.41 -6.36
N ARG A 92 -5.80 -23.62 -7.35
CA ARG A 92 -6.14 -23.98 -8.73
C ARG A 92 -7.04 -22.95 -9.41
N ILE A 93 -6.77 -21.67 -9.15
CA ILE A 93 -7.50 -20.51 -9.67
C ILE A 93 -6.53 -19.71 -10.55
N ALA A 94 -6.99 -19.25 -11.71
CA ALA A 94 -6.18 -18.38 -12.58
C ALA A 94 -5.93 -17.02 -11.89
N GLU A 95 -4.72 -16.48 -12.01
CA GLU A 95 -4.32 -15.18 -11.43
C GLU A 95 -5.21 -14.01 -11.90
N THR A 96 -5.82 -14.17 -13.08
CA THR A 96 -6.73 -13.18 -13.67
C THR A 96 -8.18 -13.34 -13.22
N ASP A 97 -8.52 -14.43 -12.53
CA ASP A 97 -9.87 -14.67 -12.03
C ASP A 97 -10.08 -14.01 -10.67
N VAL A 98 -10.24 -12.67 -10.71
CA VAL A 98 -10.43 -11.83 -9.52
C VAL A 98 -11.65 -12.25 -8.72
N PHE A 99 -12.74 -12.68 -9.40
CA PHE A 99 -13.96 -13.11 -8.72
C PHE A 99 -13.70 -14.36 -7.86
N ALA A 100 -13.12 -15.42 -8.42
CA ALA A 100 -12.83 -16.64 -7.69
C ALA A 100 -11.78 -16.43 -6.58
N LEU A 101 -10.77 -15.59 -6.82
CA LEU A 101 -9.76 -15.25 -5.79
C LEU A 101 -10.38 -14.49 -4.62
N LEU A 102 -11.30 -13.55 -4.89
CA LEU A 102 -12.01 -12.81 -3.84
C LEU A 102 -12.99 -13.69 -3.07
N GLU A 103 -13.59 -14.69 -3.70
CA GLU A 103 -14.41 -15.68 -3.03
C GLU A 103 -13.63 -16.41 -1.93
N GLU A 104 -12.39 -16.81 -2.23
CA GLU A 104 -11.53 -17.55 -1.31
C GLU A 104 -10.85 -16.64 -0.25
N MET A 105 -10.48 -15.43 -0.62
CA MET A 105 -9.58 -14.58 0.19
C MET A 105 -10.22 -13.26 0.64
N GLY A 106 -11.48 -13.01 0.30
CA GLY A 106 -12.09 -11.68 0.41
C GLY A 106 -12.58 -11.26 1.79
N GLN A 107 -12.40 -12.05 2.84
CA GLN A 107 -13.04 -11.77 4.14
C GLN A 107 -12.25 -10.81 5.04
N ASP A 108 -10.93 -10.70 4.89
CA ASP A 108 -10.11 -9.66 5.54
C ASP A 108 -9.14 -9.03 4.54
N LEU A 109 -9.56 -7.96 3.93
CA LEU A 109 -8.90 -7.21 2.86
C LEU A 109 -8.29 -5.91 3.37
N PRO A 110 -7.45 -5.22 2.56
CA PRO A 110 -7.16 -3.80 2.77
C PRO A 110 -8.45 -2.98 2.76
N GLY A 111 -8.59 -2.08 3.74
CA GLY A 111 -9.79 -1.28 3.89
C GLY A 111 -10.91 -1.98 4.68
N ALA A 112 -12.13 -1.53 4.42
CA ALA A 112 -13.27 -1.89 5.27
C ALA A 112 -14.13 -3.04 4.74
N LEU A 113 -13.96 -3.40 3.48
CA LEU A 113 -14.88 -4.32 2.81
C LEU A 113 -14.58 -5.79 3.15
N GLU A 114 -15.64 -6.55 3.25
CA GLU A 114 -15.64 -8.01 3.30
C GLU A 114 -16.35 -8.54 2.06
N ILE A 115 -15.79 -9.53 1.41
CA ILE A 115 -16.34 -10.13 0.19
C ILE A 115 -16.51 -11.63 0.40
N SER A 116 -17.72 -12.14 0.15
CA SER A 116 -18.05 -13.56 0.30
C SER A 116 -19.32 -13.91 -0.48
N ARG A 117 -19.61 -15.20 -0.67
CA ARG A 117 -20.82 -15.63 -1.42
C ARG A 117 -22.09 -15.15 -0.75
N SER A 118 -22.41 -15.52 0.46
CA SER A 118 -23.64 -15.07 1.12
C SER A 118 -23.46 -14.93 2.63
N ALA A 119 -24.16 -13.94 3.21
CA ALA A 119 -24.21 -13.77 4.65
C ALA A 119 -24.96 -14.91 5.37
N HIS A 120 -25.81 -15.64 4.67
CA HIS A 120 -26.60 -16.73 5.27
C HIS A 120 -25.75 -17.95 5.65
N GLU A 121 -24.56 -18.09 5.05
CA GLU A 121 -23.60 -19.16 5.35
C GLU A 121 -22.63 -18.80 6.49
N ARG A 122 -22.73 -17.58 7.03
CA ARG A 122 -21.87 -17.19 8.16
C ARG A 122 -22.39 -17.85 9.44
N PRO A 123 -21.63 -18.76 10.05
CA PRO A 123 -21.98 -19.21 11.41
C PRO A 123 -22.05 -17.99 12.33
N GLN A 124 -22.97 -18.02 13.33
CA GLN A 124 -22.98 -16.97 14.35
C GLN A 124 -21.57 -16.80 14.89
N ARG A 125 -20.95 -15.63 14.62
CA ARG A 125 -19.53 -15.40 14.86
C ARG A 125 -19.27 -15.34 16.37
N ASN A 126 -18.91 -16.44 16.95
CA ASN A 126 -18.03 -16.38 18.11
C ASN A 126 -16.65 -15.95 17.58
N PRO A 127 -16.06 -14.86 18.10
CA PRO A 127 -14.76 -14.41 17.65
C PRO A 127 -13.75 -15.56 17.65
N ARG A 128 -13.30 -15.98 16.45
CA ARG A 128 -12.35 -17.07 16.32
C ARG A 128 -10.97 -16.49 16.02
N TYR A 129 -10.23 -16.26 17.09
CA TYR A 129 -8.81 -15.93 17.02
C TYR A 129 -8.01 -17.08 17.63
N ARG A 130 -7.01 -17.58 16.91
CA ARG A 130 -6.10 -18.61 17.40
C ARG A 130 -4.78 -17.98 17.80
N LYS A 131 -4.50 -17.95 19.10
CA LYS A 131 -3.22 -17.50 19.64
C LYS A 131 -2.15 -18.50 19.24
N LEU A 132 -0.99 -17.97 18.78
CA LEU A 132 0.16 -18.79 18.41
C LEU A 132 1.17 -18.82 19.57
N THR A 133 1.77 -19.96 19.80
CA THR A 133 3.00 -20.07 20.56
C THR A 133 4.16 -19.48 19.75
N GLU A 134 5.27 -19.18 20.41
CA GLU A 134 6.47 -18.66 19.73
C GLU A 134 6.97 -19.62 18.63
N ALA A 135 6.98 -20.93 18.92
CA ALA A 135 7.39 -21.96 17.97
C ALA A 135 6.43 -22.05 16.76
N GLU A 136 5.11 -22.01 16.99
CA GLU A 136 4.11 -21.98 15.90
C GLU A 136 4.26 -20.73 15.03
N LEU A 137 4.53 -19.57 15.65
CA LEU A 137 4.76 -18.34 14.92
C LEU A 137 6.02 -18.44 14.06
N ALA A 138 7.13 -18.90 14.62
CA ALA A 138 8.37 -19.09 13.88
C ALA A 138 8.21 -20.03 12.68
N GLU A 139 7.55 -21.18 12.89
CA GLU A 139 7.27 -22.15 11.84
C GLU A 139 6.37 -21.54 10.76
N THR A 140 5.32 -20.80 11.15
CA THR A 140 4.44 -20.09 10.24
C THR A 140 5.21 -19.11 9.35
N LEU A 141 6.10 -18.31 9.94
CA LEU A 141 6.89 -17.32 9.22
C LEU A 141 7.87 -17.95 8.23
N ARG A 142 8.50 -19.08 8.59
CA ARG A 142 9.40 -19.82 7.69
C ARG A 142 8.67 -20.37 6.46
N ARG A 143 7.37 -20.70 6.60
CA ARG A 143 6.54 -21.27 5.52
C ARG A 143 5.88 -20.25 4.61
N LEU A 144 5.86 -18.96 4.97
CA LEU A 144 5.17 -17.93 4.17
C LEU A 144 5.59 -17.87 2.70
N PRO A 145 6.88 -18.04 2.31
CA PRO A 145 7.27 -18.03 0.91
C PRO A 145 6.64 -19.15 0.07
N GLU A 146 6.33 -20.30 0.72
CA GLU A 146 5.73 -21.48 0.09
C GLU A 146 4.20 -21.49 0.24
N ARG A 147 3.69 -20.84 1.28
CA ARG A 147 2.26 -20.76 1.60
C ARG A 147 1.85 -19.35 2.01
N PRO A 148 1.80 -18.42 1.04
CA PRO A 148 1.47 -17.03 1.32
C PRO A 148 0.10 -16.90 1.99
N PHE A 149 0.01 -16.03 3.01
CA PHE A 149 -1.19 -15.81 3.81
C PHE A 149 -1.80 -17.07 4.42
N LEU A 150 -1.07 -18.18 4.47
CA LEU A 150 -1.58 -19.50 4.89
C LEU A 150 -2.79 -19.96 4.07
N VAL A 151 -2.85 -19.56 2.80
CA VAL A 151 -3.97 -19.87 1.91
C VAL A 151 -4.22 -21.38 1.84
N GLY A 152 -5.51 -21.77 1.89
CA GLY A 152 -5.96 -23.15 1.94
C GLY A 152 -5.94 -23.79 3.33
N ASP A 153 -5.52 -23.08 4.40
CA ASP A 153 -5.72 -23.51 5.76
C ASP A 153 -7.15 -23.22 6.21
N GLU A 154 -7.72 -24.10 7.04
CA GLU A 154 -9.11 -23.97 7.50
C GLU A 154 -9.38 -22.63 8.21
N GLY A 155 -10.40 -21.91 7.74
CA GLY A 155 -10.83 -20.63 8.29
C GLY A 155 -9.96 -19.44 7.89
N ILE A 156 -8.96 -19.62 7.02
CA ILE A 156 -8.09 -18.52 6.56
C ILE A 156 -8.61 -17.96 5.21
N HIS A 157 -9.13 -16.72 5.24
CA HIS A 157 -9.72 -16.03 4.09
C HIS A 157 -9.26 -14.58 4.04
N MET A 158 -7.96 -14.34 3.94
CA MET A 158 -7.38 -13.00 4.01
C MET A 158 -6.46 -12.70 2.83
N SER A 159 -6.36 -11.43 2.48
CA SER A 159 -5.47 -10.92 1.44
C SER A 159 -4.91 -9.55 1.80
N LEU A 160 -3.68 -9.29 1.38
CA LEU A 160 -3.07 -7.95 1.36
C LEU A 160 -2.37 -7.73 0.03
N ALA A 161 -2.50 -6.53 -0.51
CA ALA A 161 -1.80 -6.12 -1.71
C ALA A 161 -0.27 -6.15 -1.55
N GLY A 162 0.44 -6.27 -2.68
CA GLY A 162 1.90 -6.26 -2.76
C GLY A 162 2.53 -7.64 -2.84
N ALA A 163 3.83 -7.70 -3.08
CA ALA A 163 4.56 -8.93 -3.42
C ALA A 163 5.50 -9.43 -2.31
N GLN A 164 5.79 -8.63 -1.28
CA GLN A 164 6.61 -9.03 -0.14
C GLN A 164 5.88 -10.05 0.73
N ASP A 165 6.62 -11.05 1.26
CA ASP A 165 6.09 -11.98 2.24
C ASP A 165 5.58 -11.23 3.48
N LYS A 166 4.32 -11.46 3.81
CA LYS A 166 3.65 -10.82 4.96
C LYS A 166 2.47 -11.66 5.43
N LEU A 167 2.08 -11.48 6.68
CA LEU A 167 0.95 -12.16 7.27
C LEU A 167 0.09 -11.17 8.06
N PRO A 168 -1.21 -11.00 7.71
CA PRO A 168 -2.17 -10.32 8.57
C PRO A 168 -2.37 -11.11 9.86
N VAL A 169 -2.27 -10.42 11.00
CA VAL A 169 -2.34 -11.04 12.33
C VAL A 169 -3.12 -10.18 13.31
N VAL A 170 -3.49 -10.75 14.44
CA VAL A 170 -3.97 -10.00 15.60
C VAL A 170 -2.88 -9.98 16.67
N GLN A 171 -2.65 -8.83 17.29
CA GLN A 171 -1.84 -8.73 18.49
C GLN A 171 -2.74 -8.62 19.71
N TYR A 172 -2.48 -9.49 20.69
CA TYR A 172 -3.18 -9.48 21.97
C TYR A 172 -2.58 -8.43 22.93
N PRO A 173 -3.32 -8.01 23.97
CA PRO A 173 -2.82 -7.04 24.94
C PRO A 173 -1.53 -7.47 25.67
N ASP A 174 -1.27 -8.77 25.78
CA ASP A 174 -0.05 -9.34 26.35
C ASP A 174 1.13 -9.41 25.34
N GLY A 175 0.94 -8.87 24.14
CA GLY A 175 1.93 -8.85 23.07
C GLY A 175 1.95 -10.11 22.19
N ALA A 176 1.24 -11.16 22.56
CA ALA A 176 1.20 -12.39 21.78
C ALA A 176 0.52 -12.17 20.41
N ILE A 177 0.94 -12.95 19.43
CA ILE A 177 0.41 -12.92 18.06
C ILE A 177 -0.59 -14.05 17.87
N GLY A 178 -1.63 -13.78 17.07
CA GLY A 178 -2.61 -14.78 16.69
C GLY A 178 -3.13 -14.62 15.29
N LEU A 179 -3.75 -15.69 14.80
CA LEU A 179 -4.44 -15.73 13.52
C LEU A 179 -5.91 -15.35 13.70
N ALA A 180 -6.41 -14.57 12.77
CA ALA A 180 -7.84 -14.31 12.63
C ALA A 180 -8.46 -15.37 11.73
N LEU A 181 -9.52 -16.01 12.17
CA LEU A 181 -10.21 -17.07 11.44
C LEU A 181 -11.62 -16.61 11.03
N ASP A 182 -12.16 -17.22 9.97
CA ASP A 182 -13.53 -17.01 9.51
C ASP A 182 -13.89 -15.53 9.26
N GLY A 183 -12.94 -14.79 8.66
CA GLY A 183 -13.11 -13.37 8.30
C GLY A 183 -13.11 -12.40 9.49
N MET A 184 -12.63 -12.84 10.66
CA MET A 184 -12.37 -11.91 11.75
C MET A 184 -11.31 -10.88 11.33
N PRO A 185 -11.46 -9.59 11.72
CA PRO A 185 -10.51 -8.57 11.30
C PRO A 185 -9.16 -8.73 12.00
N THR A 186 -8.09 -8.69 11.23
CA THR A 186 -6.72 -8.57 11.74
C THR A 186 -6.42 -7.13 12.18
N THR A 187 -5.42 -6.94 13.01
CA THR A 187 -5.02 -5.63 13.56
C THR A 187 -3.63 -5.17 13.14
N HIS A 188 -2.80 -6.11 12.72
CA HIS A 188 -1.40 -5.89 12.37
C HIS A 188 -1.03 -6.63 11.09
N ILE A 189 0.07 -6.20 10.47
CA ILE A 189 0.75 -6.88 9.38
C ILE A 189 2.13 -7.26 9.88
N LEU A 190 2.44 -8.54 9.85
CA LEU A 190 3.74 -9.08 10.21
C LEU A 190 4.54 -9.29 8.92
N LYS A 191 5.72 -8.68 8.84
CA LYS A 191 6.66 -8.77 7.73
C LYS A 191 7.94 -9.46 8.25
N PRO A 192 8.20 -10.72 7.87
CA PRO A 192 9.43 -11.42 8.31
C PRO A 192 10.66 -10.81 7.64
N ALA A 193 11.82 -11.04 8.27
CA ALA A 193 13.11 -10.70 7.68
C ALA A 193 13.27 -11.37 6.31
N ASN A 194 13.70 -10.60 5.33
CA ASN A 194 13.88 -11.06 3.96
C ASN A 194 15.29 -11.63 3.77
N LYS A 195 15.40 -12.84 3.22
CA LYS A 195 16.70 -13.47 2.95
C LYS A 195 17.53 -12.76 1.87
N ARG A 196 16.86 -12.06 0.95
CA ARG A 196 17.50 -11.32 -0.15
C ARG A 196 18.01 -9.96 0.28
N PHE A 197 17.30 -9.29 1.21
CA PHE A 197 17.63 -7.95 1.68
C PHE A 197 18.02 -7.99 3.15
N HIS A 198 19.33 -7.96 3.40
CA HIS A 198 19.86 -7.96 4.77
C HIS A 198 19.32 -6.76 5.54
N SER A 199 18.97 -6.97 6.80
CA SER A 199 18.46 -5.92 7.69
C SER A 199 17.24 -5.17 7.16
N ALA A 200 16.35 -5.83 6.38
CA ALA A 200 15.15 -5.19 5.85
C ALA A 200 14.22 -4.69 6.96
N VAL A 201 14.10 -5.47 8.05
CA VAL A 201 13.31 -5.11 9.25
C VAL A 201 13.83 -3.81 9.87
N GLU A 202 15.16 -3.73 10.09
CA GLU A 202 15.82 -2.56 10.67
C GLU A 202 15.73 -1.35 9.75
N ASN A 203 15.86 -1.57 8.45
CA ASN A 203 15.79 -0.50 7.44
C ASN A 203 14.41 0.16 7.43
N GLU A 204 13.34 -0.63 7.31
CA GLU A 204 11.98 -0.09 7.32
C GLU A 204 11.67 0.58 8.67
N ALA A 205 12.02 -0.06 9.78
CA ALA A 205 11.85 0.50 11.12
C ALA A 205 12.58 1.84 11.28
N PHE A 206 13.83 1.94 10.82
CA PHE A 206 14.63 3.18 10.88
C PHE A 206 13.98 4.29 10.07
N CYS A 207 13.57 4.01 8.83
CA CYS A 207 12.95 5.01 7.96
C CYS A 207 11.61 5.50 8.53
N LEU A 208 10.77 4.61 9.07
CA LEU A 208 9.52 4.99 9.74
C LEU A 208 9.79 5.81 11.01
N ARG A 209 10.80 5.43 11.80
CA ARG A 209 11.18 6.20 13.00
C ARG A 209 11.67 7.61 12.66
N LEU A 210 12.46 7.73 11.60
CA LEU A 210 12.95 9.01 11.11
C LEU A 210 11.79 9.90 10.60
N ALA A 211 10.86 9.32 9.83
CA ALA A 211 9.66 10.02 9.38
C ALA A 211 8.83 10.56 10.56
N ALA A 212 8.63 9.74 11.60
CA ALA A 212 7.96 10.16 12.83
C ALA A 212 8.70 11.28 13.56
N ALA A 213 10.04 11.23 13.61
CA ALA A 213 10.87 12.26 14.25
C ALA A 213 10.70 13.63 13.58
N VAL A 214 10.49 13.66 12.25
CA VAL A 214 10.22 14.90 11.50
C VAL A 214 8.71 15.24 11.41
N LYS A 215 7.89 14.62 12.27
CA LYS A 215 6.45 14.89 12.41
C LYS A 215 5.59 14.49 11.20
N LEU A 216 6.05 13.60 10.38
CA LEU A 216 5.18 12.97 9.38
C LEU A 216 4.30 11.91 10.06
N PRO A 217 3.00 11.84 9.72
CA PRO A 217 2.16 10.71 10.13
C PRO A 217 2.68 9.41 9.53
N VAL A 218 2.96 8.43 10.37
CA VAL A 218 3.47 7.11 9.97
C VAL A 218 2.62 6.00 10.58
N ALA A 219 2.64 4.82 9.96
CA ALA A 219 2.06 3.63 10.56
C ALA A 219 2.84 3.24 11.83
N ASP A 220 2.13 2.94 12.92
CA ASP A 220 2.76 2.44 14.15
C ASP A 220 3.41 1.07 13.87
N TYR A 221 4.57 0.82 14.46
CA TYR A 221 5.27 -0.45 14.27
C TYR A 221 6.06 -0.87 15.53
N SER A 222 6.43 -2.14 15.56
CA SER A 222 7.41 -2.68 16.50
C SER A 222 8.27 -3.76 15.81
N ILE A 223 9.49 -3.97 16.30
CA ILE A 223 10.33 -5.09 15.88
C ILE A 223 10.10 -6.23 16.87
N GLY A 224 9.86 -7.42 16.35
CA GLY A 224 9.67 -8.64 17.12
C GLY A 224 10.58 -9.76 16.64
N LYS A 225 10.58 -10.84 17.41
CA LYS A 225 11.33 -12.06 17.11
C LYS A 225 10.53 -13.27 17.58
N ALA A 226 10.50 -14.33 16.77
CA ALA A 226 9.98 -15.63 17.14
C ALA A 226 11.09 -16.65 16.88
N GLU A 227 11.63 -17.26 17.93
CA GLU A 227 12.87 -18.07 17.88
C GLU A 227 14.02 -17.31 17.19
N ASP A 228 14.42 -17.75 15.99
CA ASP A 228 15.46 -17.13 15.16
C ASP A 228 14.91 -16.17 14.09
N VAL A 229 13.58 -16.14 13.87
CA VAL A 229 12.94 -15.33 12.83
C VAL A 229 12.59 -13.94 13.35
N GLU A 230 13.26 -12.93 12.83
CA GLU A 230 12.94 -11.53 13.12
C GLU A 230 11.82 -11.03 12.18
N TYR A 231 11.03 -10.09 12.68
CA TYR A 231 9.95 -9.51 11.90
C TYR A 231 9.66 -8.05 12.30
N LEU A 232 9.12 -7.29 11.35
CA LEU A 232 8.47 -6.02 11.59
C LEU A 232 6.98 -6.28 11.79
N LEU A 233 6.41 -5.78 12.87
CA LEU A 233 4.98 -5.83 13.15
C LEU A 233 4.41 -4.41 12.95
N VAL A 234 3.69 -4.19 11.86
CA VAL A 234 3.10 -2.91 11.50
C VAL A 234 1.63 -2.90 11.89
N LYS A 235 1.20 -1.94 12.69
CA LYS A 235 -0.20 -1.77 13.03
C LYS A 235 -0.98 -1.27 11.82
N ARG A 236 -2.07 -1.93 11.51
CA ARG A 236 -2.95 -1.54 10.41
C ARG A 236 -3.62 -0.21 10.72
N TYR A 237 -3.36 0.82 9.92
CA TYR A 237 -3.99 2.13 10.06
C TYR A 237 -5.47 2.11 9.65
N ASP A 238 -5.88 1.12 8.85
CA ASP A 238 -7.25 0.87 8.43
C ASP A 238 -8.04 0.03 9.45
N ARG A 239 -7.53 -0.11 10.66
CA ARG A 239 -8.16 -0.82 11.78
C ARG A 239 -8.16 0.04 13.03
N GLN A 240 -9.31 0.16 13.67
CA GLN A 240 -9.47 0.88 14.94
C GLN A 240 -10.06 -0.03 16.00
N VAL A 241 -9.31 -0.25 17.08
CA VAL A 241 -9.80 -1.04 18.22
C VAL A 241 -10.55 -0.11 19.17
N ARG A 242 -11.86 -0.36 19.36
CA ARG A 242 -12.69 0.35 20.33
C ARG A 242 -13.50 -0.64 21.17
N SER A 243 -13.39 -0.55 22.48
CA SER A 243 -14.15 -1.42 23.43
C SER A 243 -14.05 -2.91 23.08
N GLY A 244 -12.85 -3.37 22.72
CA GLY A 244 -12.60 -4.78 22.37
C GLY A 244 -13.11 -5.22 20.99
N ARG A 245 -13.68 -4.32 20.20
CA ARG A 245 -14.09 -4.57 18.81
C ARG A 245 -13.14 -3.89 17.85
N VAL A 246 -12.82 -4.56 16.74
CA VAL A 246 -12.04 -4.02 15.64
C VAL A 246 -12.98 -3.46 14.59
N ARG A 247 -12.98 -2.15 14.42
CA ARG A 247 -13.67 -1.46 13.33
C ARG A 247 -12.73 -1.33 12.14
N ARG A 248 -13.22 -1.61 10.95
CA ARG A 248 -12.52 -1.40 9.68
C ARG A 248 -12.73 0.03 9.18
N ILE A 249 -11.69 0.65 8.63
CA ILE A 249 -11.73 1.96 7.96
C ILE A 249 -11.48 1.71 6.49
N HIS A 250 -12.31 2.29 5.62
CA HIS A 250 -12.15 2.07 4.19
C HIS A 250 -10.97 2.82 3.63
N GLN A 251 -10.28 2.20 2.67
CA GLN A 251 -9.14 2.77 1.97
C GLN A 251 -9.09 2.33 0.52
N GLU A 252 -8.38 3.09 -0.28
CA GLU A 252 -7.88 2.67 -1.59
C GLU A 252 -6.45 3.17 -1.80
N ASP A 253 -5.61 2.37 -2.47
CA ASP A 253 -4.29 2.83 -2.89
C ASP A 253 -4.35 3.68 -4.16
N PHE A 254 -3.22 4.33 -4.53
CA PHE A 254 -3.23 5.22 -5.68
C PHE A 254 -3.24 4.48 -7.03
N CYS A 255 -2.94 3.18 -7.11
CA CYS A 255 -3.25 2.39 -8.30
C CYS A 255 -4.76 2.24 -8.48
N GLN A 256 -5.49 1.93 -7.41
CA GLN A 256 -6.95 1.88 -7.40
C GLN A 256 -7.55 3.23 -7.79
N ALA A 257 -7.11 4.29 -7.13
CA ALA A 257 -7.63 5.64 -7.33
C ALA A 257 -7.32 6.22 -8.73
N THR A 258 -6.17 5.89 -9.31
CA THR A 258 -5.79 6.31 -10.66
C THR A 258 -6.24 5.34 -11.77
N GLY A 259 -6.67 4.13 -11.42
CA GLY A 259 -7.18 3.12 -12.34
C GLY A 259 -6.10 2.34 -13.08
N TYR A 260 -4.97 2.14 -12.46
CA TYR A 260 -3.92 1.28 -12.99
C TYR A 260 -3.94 -0.10 -12.31
N ILE A 261 -3.68 -1.13 -13.10
CA ILE A 261 -3.53 -2.50 -12.59
C ILE A 261 -2.21 -2.65 -11.83
N PRO A 262 -2.07 -3.62 -10.89
CA PRO A 262 -0.93 -3.70 -9.98
C PRO A 262 0.44 -3.72 -10.66
N HIS A 263 0.60 -4.40 -11.79
CA HIS A 263 1.88 -4.49 -12.49
C HIS A 263 2.31 -3.17 -13.17
N LEU A 264 1.44 -2.17 -13.24
CA LEU A 264 1.74 -0.82 -13.72
C LEU A 264 1.90 0.19 -12.58
N LYS A 265 2.19 -0.25 -11.36
CA LYS A 265 2.32 0.59 -10.16
C LYS A 265 3.46 1.62 -10.21
N TYR A 266 4.49 1.40 -11.03
CA TYR A 266 5.59 2.34 -11.29
C TYR A 266 5.23 3.28 -12.44
N GLU A 267 5.74 4.51 -12.44
CA GLU A 267 5.52 5.46 -13.56
C GLU A 267 5.96 4.89 -14.92
N TRP A 268 6.93 3.99 -14.91
CA TRP A 268 7.37 3.27 -16.09
C TRP A 268 7.68 1.81 -15.76
N ASN A 269 7.02 0.90 -16.47
CA ASN A 269 7.33 -0.53 -16.38
C ASN A 269 8.32 -0.92 -17.50
N PRO A 270 9.60 -1.24 -17.18
CA PRO A 270 10.60 -1.53 -18.20
C PRO A 270 10.38 -2.88 -18.91
N GLN A 271 9.63 -3.80 -18.29
CA GLN A 271 9.35 -5.13 -18.85
C GLN A 271 8.26 -5.05 -19.93
N THR A 272 7.14 -4.39 -19.61
CA THR A 272 6.01 -4.23 -20.53
C THR A 272 6.13 -3.01 -21.43
N LYS A 273 7.07 -2.09 -21.15
CA LYS A 273 7.24 -0.79 -21.82
C LYS A 273 5.98 0.06 -21.80
N GLN A 274 5.23 -0.02 -20.70
CA GLN A 274 3.98 0.72 -20.49
C GLN A 274 4.14 1.75 -19.39
N PRO A 275 3.50 2.93 -19.54
CA PRO A 275 3.44 3.91 -18.48
C PRO A 275 2.46 3.51 -17.39
N GLY A 276 2.79 3.82 -16.16
CA GLY A 276 1.90 3.78 -15.02
C GLY A 276 1.71 5.18 -14.41
N PRO A 277 1.14 5.28 -13.20
CA PRO A 277 0.81 6.57 -12.59
C PRO A 277 2.08 7.31 -12.15
N GLY A 278 2.26 8.52 -12.67
CA GLY A 278 3.27 9.47 -12.21
C GLY A 278 2.69 10.41 -11.15
N LEU A 279 3.54 11.31 -10.62
CA LEU A 279 3.17 12.27 -9.56
C LEU A 279 1.96 13.13 -9.92
N LYS A 280 1.84 13.51 -11.20
CA LYS A 280 0.68 14.30 -11.66
C LYS A 280 -0.63 13.53 -11.49
N ALA A 281 -0.69 12.28 -11.93
CA ALA A 281 -1.89 11.45 -11.77
C ALA A 281 -2.26 11.28 -10.29
N CYS A 282 -1.26 11.08 -9.42
CA CYS A 282 -1.46 10.99 -7.98
C CYS A 282 -2.01 12.31 -7.37
N LEU A 283 -1.51 13.47 -7.80
CA LEU A 283 -2.00 14.78 -7.33
C LEU A 283 -3.38 15.13 -7.88
N ASP A 284 -3.69 14.70 -9.10
CA ASP A 284 -5.00 14.91 -9.72
C ASP A 284 -6.11 14.18 -8.96
N VAL A 285 -5.84 12.96 -8.47
CA VAL A 285 -6.77 12.19 -7.60
C VAL A 285 -7.13 12.94 -6.31
N LEU A 286 -6.22 13.74 -5.78
CA LEU A 286 -6.44 14.51 -4.55
C LEU A 286 -7.28 15.78 -4.78
N THR A 287 -7.40 16.23 -6.03
CA THR A 287 -8.07 17.50 -6.37
C THR A 287 -9.57 17.51 -6.01
N PRO A 288 -10.35 16.46 -6.27
CA PRO A 288 -11.78 16.44 -5.95
C PRO A 288 -12.08 16.14 -4.46
N THR A 289 -11.05 15.87 -3.62
CA THR A 289 -11.27 15.56 -2.22
C THR A 289 -11.63 16.82 -1.41
N GLY A 290 -12.50 16.68 -0.41
CA GLY A 290 -12.92 17.81 0.43
C GLY A 290 -11.75 18.52 1.15
N ASN A 291 -10.61 17.83 1.35
CA ASN A 291 -9.39 18.35 1.97
C ASN A 291 -8.23 18.44 0.97
N ALA A 292 -8.49 18.77 -0.29
CA ALA A 292 -7.53 18.76 -1.39
C ALA A 292 -6.19 19.42 -1.06
N ALA A 293 -6.21 20.62 -0.50
CA ALA A 293 -4.99 21.36 -0.16
C ALA A 293 -4.14 20.63 0.88
N ALA A 294 -4.74 20.14 1.96
CA ALA A 294 -4.05 19.41 3.01
C ALA A 294 -3.51 18.05 2.50
N ASN A 295 -4.29 17.33 1.71
CA ASN A 295 -3.89 16.07 1.11
C ASN A 295 -2.72 16.24 0.12
N LYS A 296 -2.77 17.28 -0.75
CA LYS A 296 -1.66 17.59 -1.67
C LYS A 296 -0.37 17.96 -0.93
N VAL A 297 -0.47 18.79 0.10
CA VAL A 297 0.68 19.13 0.95
C VAL A 297 1.27 17.87 1.59
N ARG A 298 0.45 17.01 2.15
CA ARG A 298 0.90 15.76 2.77
C ARG A 298 1.53 14.80 1.77
N PHE A 299 0.95 14.65 0.58
CA PHE A 299 1.52 13.85 -0.48
C PHE A 299 2.90 14.38 -0.92
N VAL A 300 3.05 15.70 -1.09
CA VAL A 300 4.34 16.32 -1.40
C VAL A 300 5.37 16.06 -0.29
N ASP A 301 4.99 16.15 0.98
CA ASP A 301 5.89 15.84 2.09
C ASP A 301 6.34 14.37 2.09
N TYR A 302 5.42 13.45 1.84
CA TYR A 302 5.73 12.02 1.73
C TYR A 302 6.66 11.73 0.56
N MET A 303 6.38 12.32 -0.60
CA MET A 303 7.21 12.20 -1.79
C MET A 303 8.62 12.74 -1.54
N VAL A 304 8.75 13.94 -0.95
CA VAL A 304 10.05 14.53 -0.60
C VAL A 304 10.78 13.64 0.40
N PHE A 305 10.09 13.16 1.45
CA PHE A 305 10.71 12.26 2.43
C PHE A 305 11.23 10.97 1.79
N ASN A 306 10.45 10.36 0.89
CA ASN A 306 10.87 9.17 0.16
C ASN A 306 12.13 9.42 -0.68
N VAL A 307 12.25 10.59 -1.31
CA VAL A 307 13.48 10.98 -2.03
C VAL A 307 14.67 11.11 -1.06
N LEU A 308 14.50 11.80 0.08
CA LEU A 308 15.55 11.99 1.08
C LEU A 308 15.97 10.66 1.73
N ALA A 309 15.00 9.79 2.02
CA ALA A 309 15.23 8.46 2.57
C ALA A 309 15.87 7.48 1.56
N GLY A 310 15.92 7.82 0.28
CA GLY A 310 16.39 6.91 -0.77
C GLY A 310 15.43 5.75 -1.01
N ASN A 311 14.13 5.95 -0.79
CA ASN A 311 13.12 4.95 -1.09
C ASN A 311 12.84 4.93 -2.60
N VAL A 312 13.49 4.03 -3.28
CA VAL A 312 13.36 3.82 -4.73
C VAL A 312 12.10 3.04 -5.10
N ASP A 313 11.40 2.47 -4.11
CA ASP A 313 10.19 1.67 -4.29
C ASP A 313 8.90 2.44 -3.92
N ALA A 314 8.96 3.76 -3.79
CA ALA A 314 7.82 4.61 -3.47
C ALA A 314 6.85 4.75 -4.66
N HIS A 315 6.29 3.62 -5.12
CA HIS A 315 5.34 3.56 -6.22
C HIS A 315 3.90 3.88 -5.77
N ALA A 316 2.95 3.95 -6.71
CA ALA A 316 1.58 4.37 -6.43
C ALA A 316 0.85 3.54 -5.35
N LYS A 317 1.13 2.25 -5.22
CA LYS A 317 0.53 1.41 -4.19
C LYS A 317 1.06 1.67 -2.77
N ASN A 318 2.14 2.44 -2.61
CA ASN A 318 2.70 2.82 -1.32
C ASN A 318 2.13 4.16 -0.80
N TYR A 319 1.06 4.64 -1.43
CA TYR A 319 0.25 5.77 -0.98
C TYR A 319 -1.21 5.36 -1.00
N SER A 320 -1.96 5.71 0.05
CA SER A 320 -3.38 5.36 0.16
C SER A 320 -4.22 6.53 0.63
N LEU A 321 -5.48 6.47 0.28
CA LEU A 321 -6.54 7.34 0.76
C LEU A 321 -7.40 6.59 1.77
N LEU A 322 -7.77 7.25 2.86
CA LEU A 322 -8.82 6.82 3.76
C LEU A 322 -10.12 7.47 3.32
N LEU A 323 -11.14 6.66 3.10
CA LEU A 323 -12.49 7.10 2.74
C LEU A 323 -13.37 6.95 3.97
N GLU A 324 -13.61 8.05 4.65
CA GLU A 324 -14.36 8.03 5.91
C GLU A 324 -15.86 8.20 5.65
N GLN A 325 -16.66 7.76 6.61
CA GLN A 325 -18.10 8.00 6.61
C GLN A 325 -18.39 9.50 6.50
N GLY A 326 -19.40 9.88 5.71
CA GLY A 326 -19.70 11.29 5.43
C GLY A 326 -18.86 11.91 4.33
N GLY A 327 -18.05 11.13 3.60
CA GLY A 327 -17.35 11.55 2.38
C GLY A 327 -16.02 12.27 2.60
N ALA A 328 -15.51 12.30 3.84
CA ALA A 328 -14.17 12.82 4.09
C ALA A 328 -13.11 11.88 3.49
N VAL A 329 -12.18 12.45 2.70
CA VAL A 329 -11.06 11.71 2.11
C VAL A 329 -9.76 12.31 2.62
N THR A 330 -8.92 11.49 3.25
CA THR A 330 -7.64 11.92 3.81
C THR A 330 -6.53 10.97 3.37
N MET A 331 -5.28 11.47 3.34
CA MET A 331 -4.11 10.62 3.11
C MET A 331 -3.92 9.68 4.29
N ALA A 332 -3.70 8.40 4.02
CA ALA A 332 -3.26 7.43 5.01
C ALA A 332 -1.89 7.82 5.60
N PRO A 333 -1.52 7.36 6.80
CA PRO A 333 -0.15 7.48 7.30
C PRO A 333 0.86 6.86 6.34
N LEU A 334 2.10 7.36 6.34
CA LEU A 334 3.20 6.80 5.55
C LEU A 334 3.55 5.39 6.03
N TYR A 335 3.76 4.48 5.10
CA TYR A 335 4.11 3.07 5.32
C TYR A 335 5.05 2.57 4.22
N ASP A 336 5.67 1.43 4.42
CA ASP A 336 6.50 0.74 3.43
C ASP A 336 7.64 1.61 2.91
N VAL A 337 8.40 2.22 3.83
CA VAL A 337 9.51 3.11 3.51
C VAL A 337 10.83 2.42 3.84
N MET A 338 11.63 2.17 2.81
CA MET A 338 12.94 1.56 2.95
C MET A 338 13.99 2.34 2.15
N ASN A 339 15.20 2.45 2.69
CA ASN A 339 16.33 2.91 1.91
C ASN A 339 16.79 1.83 0.95
N GLY A 340 16.55 2.01 -0.35
CA GLY A 340 16.95 1.07 -1.40
C GLY A 340 18.41 1.20 -1.84
N GLU A 341 19.01 2.34 -1.60
CA GLU A 341 20.37 2.67 -2.05
C GLU A 341 21.46 1.90 -1.29
N THR A 342 21.13 1.33 -0.13
CA THR A 342 22.05 0.49 0.66
C THR A 342 22.16 -0.94 0.14
N TYR A 343 21.32 -1.34 -0.82
CA TYR A 343 21.32 -2.69 -1.36
C TYR A 343 21.99 -2.76 -2.74
N GLU A 344 22.93 -3.67 -2.88
CA GLU A 344 23.52 -3.96 -4.19
C GLU A 344 22.50 -4.58 -5.14
N GLY A 345 22.54 -4.20 -6.41
CA GLY A 345 21.65 -4.71 -7.46
C GLY A 345 20.22 -4.14 -7.43
N VAL A 346 19.88 -3.26 -6.47
CA VAL A 346 18.65 -2.48 -6.49
C VAL A 346 18.87 -1.24 -7.35
N THR A 347 17.88 -0.90 -8.18
CA THR A 347 17.92 0.35 -8.95
C THR A 347 18.02 1.56 -8.04
N ARG A 348 18.70 2.60 -8.51
CA ARG A 348 18.72 3.90 -7.83
C ARG A 348 17.69 4.88 -8.39
N ASN A 349 16.86 4.43 -9.32
CA ASN A 349 15.82 5.23 -9.92
C ASN A 349 14.59 5.29 -9.01
N LEU A 350 14.07 6.50 -8.80
CA LEU A 350 12.81 6.70 -8.12
C LEU A 350 11.66 6.01 -8.88
N ALA A 351 10.70 5.48 -8.18
CA ALA A 351 9.51 4.86 -8.76
C ALA A 351 8.66 5.84 -9.60
N MET A 352 8.69 7.12 -9.23
CA MET A 352 8.03 8.22 -9.92
C MET A 352 9.02 9.37 -10.13
N LYS A 353 9.05 9.95 -11.33
CA LYS A 353 9.95 11.04 -11.71
C LYS A 353 9.49 12.38 -11.15
N ILE A 354 10.44 13.22 -10.77
CA ILE A 354 10.19 14.62 -10.42
C ILE A 354 10.63 15.48 -11.60
N ALA A 355 9.67 16.06 -12.31
CA ALA A 355 9.91 16.85 -13.53
C ALA A 355 10.88 16.15 -14.52
N GLY A 356 10.64 14.85 -14.75
CA GLY A 356 11.43 14.02 -15.66
C GLY A 356 12.70 13.43 -15.08
N LYS A 357 13.13 13.80 -13.85
CA LYS A 357 14.29 13.21 -13.16
C LYS A 357 13.88 12.07 -12.22
N ASN A 358 14.57 10.94 -12.33
CA ASN A 358 14.35 9.74 -11.53
C ASN A 358 15.45 9.45 -10.50
N ARG A 359 16.46 10.34 -10.37
CA ARG A 359 17.56 10.22 -9.40
C ARG A 359 17.57 11.40 -8.44
N GLY A 360 17.36 11.14 -7.15
CA GLY A 360 17.23 12.16 -6.10
C GLY A 360 18.39 13.18 -6.08
N ARG A 361 19.62 12.71 -6.24
CA ARG A 361 20.83 13.55 -6.22
C ARG A 361 20.95 14.57 -7.35
N TYR A 362 20.18 14.41 -8.44
CA TYR A 362 20.18 15.33 -9.58
C TYR A 362 18.96 16.25 -9.63
N ILE A 363 18.12 16.23 -8.60
CA ILE A 363 16.96 17.11 -8.48
C ILE A 363 17.40 18.45 -7.90
N GLY A 364 17.23 19.52 -8.67
CA GLY A 364 17.57 20.90 -8.27
C GLY A 364 16.38 21.83 -8.32
N ALA A 365 16.62 23.13 -8.08
CA ALA A 365 15.59 24.16 -8.01
C ALA A 365 14.68 24.18 -9.23
N ARG A 366 15.26 24.11 -10.44
CA ARG A 366 14.52 24.08 -11.72
C ARG A 366 13.54 22.91 -11.84
N HIS A 367 13.88 21.75 -11.26
CA HIS A 367 13.01 20.57 -11.30
C HIS A 367 11.83 20.75 -10.35
N TRP A 368 12.05 21.35 -9.16
CA TRP A 368 10.98 21.69 -8.23
C TRP A 368 10.06 22.78 -8.76
N ASP A 369 10.61 23.78 -9.47
CA ASP A 369 9.83 24.81 -10.17
C ASP A 369 8.92 24.18 -11.22
N ARG A 370 9.47 23.34 -12.08
CA ARG A 370 8.71 22.64 -13.13
C ARG A 370 7.68 21.67 -12.54
N PHE A 371 8.04 20.90 -11.49
CA PHE A 371 7.09 20.04 -10.78
C PHE A 371 5.91 20.83 -10.24
N ALA A 372 6.17 21.97 -9.64
CA ALA A 372 5.11 22.83 -9.10
C ALA A 372 4.21 23.38 -10.21
N GLU A 373 4.77 23.82 -11.33
CA GLU A 373 4.02 24.31 -12.49
C GLU A 373 3.14 23.22 -13.09
N GLU A 374 3.70 22.03 -13.37
CA GLU A 374 2.94 20.87 -13.92
C GLU A 374 1.75 20.44 -13.06
N ASN A 375 1.79 20.74 -11.75
CA ASN A 375 0.81 20.32 -10.76
C ASN A 375 -0.03 21.45 -10.17
N ALA A 376 0.05 22.65 -10.74
CA ALA A 376 -0.65 23.85 -10.24
C ALA A 376 -0.37 24.12 -8.74
N LEU A 377 0.88 23.96 -8.31
CA LEU A 377 1.37 24.23 -6.97
C LEU A 377 2.23 25.50 -6.94
N SER A 378 2.39 26.10 -5.75
CA SER A 378 3.32 27.24 -5.59
C SER A 378 4.77 26.75 -5.55
N ALA A 379 5.58 27.09 -6.54
CA ALA A 379 7.00 26.72 -6.60
C ALA A 379 7.79 27.19 -5.35
N THR A 380 7.51 28.40 -4.86
CA THR A 380 8.13 28.93 -3.65
C THR A 380 7.78 28.10 -2.43
N GLN A 381 6.50 27.66 -2.29
CA GLN A 381 6.09 26.81 -1.19
C GLN A 381 6.69 25.42 -1.28
N VAL A 382 6.71 24.81 -2.47
CA VAL A 382 7.33 23.48 -2.70
C VAL A 382 8.80 23.52 -2.31
N LYS A 383 9.60 24.45 -2.84
CA LYS A 383 11.03 24.58 -2.50
C LYS A 383 11.26 24.83 -1.02
N ARG A 384 10.43 25.67 -0.39
CA ARG A 384 10.50 25.89 1.07
C ARG A 384 10.26 24.62 1.87
N ARG A 385 9.28 23.78 1.46
CA ARG A 385 9.00 22.51 2.13
C ARG A 385 10.14 21.52 1.95
N VAL A 386 10.68 21.40 0.74
CA VAL A 386 11.86 20.58 0.45
C VAL A 386 13.03 20.96 1.36
N ALA A 387 13.35 22.26 1.44
CA ALA A 387 14.42 22.76 2.31
C ALA A 387 14.15 22.48 3.79
N ALA A 388 12.92 22.78 4.26
CA ALA A 388 12.55 22.59 5.67
C ALA A 388 12.60 21.11 6.07
N LEU A 389 12.10 20.20 5.22
CA LEU A 389 12.13 18.78 5.51
C LEU A 389 13.54 18.20 5.47
N SER A 390 14.39 18.64 4.50
CA SER A 390 15.80 18.24 4.43
C SER A 390 16.56 18.65 5.70
N GLN A 391 16.32 19.86 6.19
CA GLN A 391 16.93 20.35 7.42
C GLN A 391 16.44 19.58 8.65
N ALA A 392 15.13 19.37 8.77
CA ALA A 392 14.54 18.63 9.89
C ALA A 392 15.04 17.17 9.94
N VAL A 393 15.21 16.53 8.78
CA VAL A 393 15.79 15.18 8.68
C VAL A 393 17.23 15.18 9.20
N LEU A 394 18.08 16.11 8.77
CA LEU A 394 19.47 16.23 9.24
C LEU A 394 19.56 16.43 10.76
N GLU A 395 18.68 17.23 11.32
CA GLU A 395 18.62 17.48 12.76
C GLU A 395 18.16 16.28 13.56
N ALA A 396 17.21 15.49 13.01
CA ALA A 396 16.66 14.31 13.69
C ALA A 396 17.56 13.06 13.60
N LEU A 397 18.33 12.91 12.51
CA LEU A 397 19.12 11.72 12.19
C LEU A 397 19.99 11.21 13.35
N PRO A 398 20.87 12.02 13.99
CA PRO A 398 21.75 11.51 15.04
C PRO A 398 20.98 10.94 16.24
N GLY A 399 19.88 11.61 16.62
CA GLY A 399 19.01 11.14 17.71
C GLY A 399 18.34 9.80 17.39
N VAL A 400 17.85 9.64 16.15
CA VAL A 400 17.24 8.39 15.69
C VAL A 400 18.25 7.26 15.67
N VAL A 401 19.47 7.47 15.20
CA VAL A 401 20.55 6.45 15.20
C VAL A 401 20.85 5.99 16.62
N VAL A 402 20.97 6.92 17.57
CA VAL A 402 21.21 6.59 18.99
C VAL A 402 20.07 5.76 19.56
N GLU A 403 18.82 6.20 19.35
CA GLU A 403 17.63 5.49 19.83
C GLU A 403 17.52 4.08 19.26
N MET A 404 17.68 3.92 17.93
CA MET A 404 17.56 2.63 17.27
C MET A 404 18.67 1.66 17.70
N ASN A 405 19.91 2.15 17.86
CA ASN A 405 21.01 1.31 18.36
C ASN A 405 20.87 0.95 19.85
N ALA A 406 20.19 1.75 20.64
CA ALA A 406 19.88 1.42 22.04
C ALA A 406 18.83 0.29 22.12
N ALA A 407 17.86 0.29 21.21
CA ALA A 407 16.85 -0.78 21.12
C ALA A 407 17.43 -2.07 20.52
N LYS A 408 18.15 -1.94 19.42
CA LYS A 408 18.81 -3.06 18.73
C LYS A 408 20.00 -2.53 17.93
N LYS A 409 21.21 -3.02 18.22
CA LYS A 409 22.40 -2.67 17.44
C LYS A 409 22.35 -3.24 16.03
N SER A 410 22.55 -2.39 15.03
CA SER A 410 22.66 -2.81 13.62
C SER A 410 23.63 -1.92 12.84
N PRO A 411 24.57 -2.49 12.06
CA PRO A 411 25.45 -1.73 11.19
C PRO A 411 24.68 -1.02 10.07
N ALA A 412 23.47 -1.48 9.73
CA ALA A 412 22.63 -0.87 8.71
C ALA A 412 22.26 0.58 9.05
N TYR A 413 22.08 0.91 10.33
CA TYR A 413 21.70 2.27 10.73
C TYR A 413 22.73 3.33 10.36
N GLN A 414 24.03 3.05 10.52
CA GLN A 414 25.09 3.98 10.13
C GLN A 414 25.19 4.14 8.60
N GLN A 415 24.98 3.06 7.86
CA GLN A 415 24.99 3.10 6.40
C GLN A 415 23.82 3.93 5.88
N ILE A 416 22.60 3.71 6.40
CA ILE A 416 21.40 4.46 6.05
C ILE A 416 21.54 5.93 6.44
N GLU A 417 22.06 6.23 7.66
CA GLU A 417 22.35 7.59 8.13
C GLU A 417 23.25 8.33 7.15
N GLY A 418 24.39 7.74 6.78
CA GLY A 418 25.36 8.36 5.86
C GLY A 418 24.74 8.68 4.51
N TYR A 419 23.93 7.76 3.96
CA TYR A 419 23.22 8.02 2.72
C TYR A 419 22.22 9.18 2.85
N ILE A 420 21.34 9.13 3.84
CA ILE A 420 20.29 10.15 4.05
C ILE A 420 20.91 11.52 4.31
N ALA A 421 21.95 11.61 5.16
CA ALA A 421 22.66 12.85 5.41
C ALA A 421 23.25 13.45 4.13
N SER A 422 23.94 12.62 3.32
CA SER A 422 24.49 13.03 2.03
C SER A 422 23.40 13.54 1.08
N THR A 423 22.27 12.85 1.00
CA THR A 423 21.14 13.25 0.14
C THR A 423 20.53 14.56 0.59
N CYS A 424 20.34 14.77 1.90
CA CYS A 424 19.82 16.03 2.45
C CYS A 424 20.77 17.20 2.17
N HIS A 425 22.07 17.04 2.38
CA HIS A 425 23.08 18.07 2.04
C HIS A 425 23.07 18.40 0.56
N SER A 426 23.04 17.38 -0.30
CA SER A 426 22.95 17.57 -1.76
C SER A 426 21.66 18.32 -2.13
N MET A 427 20.51 17.95 -1.56
CA MET A 427 19.24 18.61 -1.82
C MET A 427 19.26 20.09 -1.43
N LEU A 428 19.78 20.43 -0.25
CA LEU A 428 19.92 21.82 0.21
C LEU A 428 20.89 22.64 -0.67
N SER A 429 21.96 22.03 -1.14
CA SER A 429 22.88 22.63 -2.10
C SER A 429 22.23 22.86 -3.46
N ASN A 430 21.53 21.86 -3.97
CA ASN A 430 20.87 21.87 -5.30
C ASN A 430 19.69 22.86 -5.37
N LEU A 431 19.08 23.21 -4.25
CA LEU A 431 18.08 24.27 -4.18
C LEU A 431 18.68 25.68 -4.39
N LYS A 432 19.99 25.84 -4.14
CA LYS A 432 20.72 27.10 -4.34
C LYS A 432 21.44 27.14 -5.69
N ASN A 433 22.00 26.01 -6.08
CA ASN A 433 22.80 25.85 -7.29
C ASN A 433 22.34 24.57 -7.99
N ASP A 434 21.67 24.69 -9.12
CA ASP A 434 21.21 23.51 -9.86
C ASP A 434 22.36 22.53 -10.12
N PRO A 435 22.14 21.23 -9.92
CA PRO A 435 23.15 20.22 -10.17
C PRO A 435 23.48 20.16 -11.66
N LYS A 436 24.71 19.68 -12.00
CA LYS A 436 25.01 19.30 -13.36
C LYS A 436 24.10 18.21 -13.86
N ASP A 437 23.86 18.17 -15.17
CA ASP A 437 23.04 17.11 -15.75
C ASP A 437 23.64 15.73 -15.50
N GLU A 438 22.76 14.76 -15.41
CA GLU A 438 23.11 13.36 -15.21
C GLU A 438 23.94 12.84 -16.39
N PRO A 439 25.04 12.12 -16.16
CA PRO A 439 25.77 11.48 -17.23
C PRO A 439 24.93 10.47 -18.00
N GLU A 440 24.93 10.47 -19.33
CA GLU A 440 24.14 9.57 -20.18
C GLU A 440 24.35 8.06 -19.91
N ASN A 441 25.46 7.68 -19.31
CA ASN A 441 25.79 6.28 -19.01
C ASN A 441 25.17 5.71 -17.73
N ASP A 442 24.57 6.52 -16.88
CA ASP A 442 23.97 6.06 -15.61
C ASP A 442 22.58 5.42 -15.80
N GLU A 443 21.97 5.54 -16.99
CA GLU A 443 20.66 4.95 -17.30
C GLU A 443 20.72 3.47 -17.74
N LYS A 444 21.92 2.97 -18.13
CA LYS A 444 22.11 1.61 -18.65
C LYS A 444 22.45 0.65 -17.52
N GLY A 445 21.48 -0.05 -16.96
CA GLY A 445 21.76 -1.18 -16.08
C GLY A 445 20.80 -1.43 -14.90
N ALA A 446 19.79 -0.63 -14.74
CA ALA A 446 18.82 -0.87 -13.67
C ALA A 446 17.78 -1.91 -14.12
N GLN A 447 17.90 -3.14 -13.62
CA GLN A 447 16.77 -4.07 -13.58
C GLN A 447 15.64 -3.45 -12.74
N ALA A 448 14.40 -3.89 -13.01
CA ALA A 448 13.21 -3.36 -12.35
C ALA A 448 13.41 -3.24 -10.83
N PRO A 449 12.94 -2.14 -10.23
CA PRO A 449 12.95 -2.03 -8.80
C PRO A 449 12.02 -3.08 -8.22
N GLY A 450 12.34 -3.54 -7.07
CA GLY A 450 11.42 -4.37 -6.33
C GLY A 450 12.12 -4.89 -5.11
N PHE A 451 11.69 -4.43 -3.95
CA PHE A 451 11.77 -5.23 -2.73
C PHE A 451 10.80 -6.41 -2.82
N SER A 452 10.13 -6.52 -3.96
CA SER A 452 9.15 -7.56 -4.32
C SER A 452 9.78 -8.66 -5.19
#